data_f7adf66d2f174676846b612e605eacad
#
_entry.id   f7adf66d2f174676846b612e605eacad
#
_cell.length_a   1.000
_cell.length_b   1.000
_cell.length_c   1.000
_cell.angle_alpha   90.00
_cell.angle_beta   90.00
_cell.angle_gamma   90.00
#
_symmetry.space_group_name_H-M   'P 1'
#
loop_
_entity.id
_entity.type
_entity.pdbx_description
1 polymer ?
#
loop_
_entity_poly.entity_id
_entity_poly.type
_entity_poly.pdbx_seq_one_letter_code
_entity_poly.pdbx_strand_id
1 'polypeptide(L)'
;MTGGPGGALLVVGDVVTDVVARHRTPLAPATDTEARITTLPGGAGANVACWAARSGTADVRILARVGAEAAGWHGRSLRAAGVRPHLVTDPDVPTGTVVSMVGADGERTFLTDSGAVLRLSAADWRDDLLSGAGQLHISGYLFFADASRALARLAMDAARARSVPVSVDPASAGFIARFGVDRFLTAVAGTDVLLPNRDEAELLTGLTGSTDAVAKLSRDFPLVVATLGPRGAMVARSGTVVGRVPGEAVTAVDTTGAGDAFTGAYLAARLAGHDPVTAARHGCRAGAEAVTVIGGRPPQQPQKSPDITPA
;
A
#
# COMPACT_ATOMS: atom_id res chain seq x y z
N MET A 1 -12.21 21.50 -3.09
CA MET A 1 -10.98 22.31 -3.24
C MET A 1 -9.85 21.36 -3.64
N THR A 2 -9.30 21.53 -4.83
CA THR A 2 -8.20 20.70 -5.34
C THR A 2 -6.93 21.18 -4.70
N GLY A 3 -6.25 20.34 -3.91
CA GLY A 3 -4.87 20.58 -3.53
C GLY A 3 -4.07 20.92 -4.79
N GLY A 4 -3.28 22.01 -4.77
CA GLY A 4 -2.50 22.44 -5.91
C GLY A 4 -1.51 21.35 -6.35
N PRO A 5 -1.08 21.36 -7.63
CA PRO A 5 -0.09 20.42 -8.11
C PRO A 5 1.23 20.62 -7.36
N GLY A 6 1.76 19.53 -6.82
CA GLY A 6 3.01 19.51 -6.06
C GLY A 6 2.78 19.31 -4.55
N GLY A 7 3.82 18.94 -3.86
CA GLY A 7 3.81 18.65 -2.41
C GLY A 7 4.33 17.24 -2.11
N ALA A 8 4.67 17.00 -0.84
CA ALA A 8 5.13 15.70 -0.40
C ALA A 8 3.96 14.70 -0.29
N LEU A 9 4.26 13.44 -0.50
CA LEU A 9 3.41 12.33 -0.08
C LEU A 9 3.87 11.87 1.31
N LEU A 10 2.99 11.96 2.31
CA LEU A 10 3.20 11.26 3.57
C LEU A 10 2.41 9.95 3.56
N VAL A 11 3.10 8.85 3.77
CA VAL A 11 2.50 7.53 4.00
C VAL A 11 2.59 7.22 5.50
N VAL A 12 1.49 6.82 6.11
CA VAL A 12 1.48 6.22 7.46
C VAL A 12 1.04 4.78 7.29
N GLY A 13 1.94 3.84 7.56
CA GLY A 13 1.67 2.45 7.19
C GLY A 13 2.67 1.45 7.74
N ASP A 14 2.50 0.23 7.27
CA ASP A 14 3.28 -0.91 7.67
C ASP A 14 4.60 -1.04 6.89
N VAL A 15 5.60 -1.50 7.59
CA VAL A 15 6.87 -2.01 7.06
C VAL A 15 7.07 -3.39 7.67
N VAL A 16 7.17 -4.40 6.84
CA VAL A 16 7.31 -5.80 7.26
C VAL A 16 8.41 -6.50 6.47
N THR A 17 8.83 -7.66 6.96
CA THR A 17 9.74 -8.56 6.27
C THR A 17 8.92 -9.63 5.55
N ASP A 18 9.06 -9.72 4.24
CA ASP A 18 8.44 -10.78 3.44
C ASP A 18 9.40 -11.96 3.29
N VAL A 19 8.95 -13.14 3.69
CA VAL A 19 9.65 -14.42 3.49
C VAL A 19 8.90 -15.21 2.43
N VAL A 20 9.42 -15.25 1.22
CA VAL A 20 8.80 -15.95 0.09
C VAL A 20 9.39 -17.35 -0.02
N ALA A 21 8.59 -18.38 0.27
CA ALA A 21 8.95 -19.79 0.17
C ALA A 21 8.27 -20.41 -1.07
N ARG A 22 9.06 -20.68 -2.11
CA ARG A 22 8.57 -21.32 -3.34
C ARG A 22 8.89 -22.81 -3.32
N HIS A 23 7.87 -23.64 -3.39
CA HIS A 23 8.00 -25.10 -3.43
C HIS A 23 7.41 -25.65 -4.74
N ARG A 24 8.02 -26.74 -5.25
CA ARG A 24 7.61 -27.37 -6.50
C ARG A 24 6.68 -28.55 -6.30
N THR A 25 6.68 -29.13 -5.11
CA THR A 25 5.85 -30.25 -4.70
C THR A 25 4.88 -29.78 -3.62
N PRO A 26 3.70 -30.41 -3.45
CA PRO A 26 2.81 -30.11 -2.34
C PRO A 26 3.54 -30.20 -0.99
N LEU A 27 3.11 -29.37 -0.01
CA LEU A 27 3.66 -29.43 1.32
C LEU A 27 3.45 -30.82 1.92
N ALA A 28 4.52 -31.45 2.36
CA ALA A 28 4.50 -32.80 2.92
C ALA A 28 4.25 -32.73 4.44
N PRO A 29 3.12 -33.28 4.96
CA PRO A 29 2.86 -33.29 6.39
C PRO A 29 3.91 -34.11 7.15
N ALA A 30 4.37 -33.60 8.29
CA ALA A 30 5.30 -34.23 9.22
C ALA A 30 6.68 -34.62 8.63
N THR A 31 7.09 -34.03 7.52
CA THR A 31 8.42 -34.20 6.92
C THR A 31 8.85 -32.93 6.17
N ASP A 32 10.05 -32.92 5.61
CA ASP A 32 10.61 -31.76 4.92
C ASP A 32 10.01 -31.60 3.52
N THR A 33 9.76 -30.35 3.13
CA THR A 33 9.47 -29.98 1.74
C THR A 33 10.56 -29.04 1.25
N GLU A 34 11.27 -29.41 0.20
CA GLU A 34 12.28 -28.54 -0.40
C GLU A 34 11.64 -27.28 -0.97
N ALA A 35 12.19 -26.12 -0.61
CA ALA A 35 11.72 -24.82 -1.08
C ALA A 35 12.87 -23.85 -1.32
N ARG A 36 12.71 -22.96 -2.29
CA ARG A 36 13.56 -21.78 -2.42
C ARG A 36 13.00 -20.65 -1.56
N ILE A 37 13.76 -20.23 -0.56
CA ILE A 37 13.35 -19.17 0.38
C ILE A 37 14.14 -17.90 0.07
N THR A 38 13.41 -16.78 -0.01
CA THR A 38 13.98 -15.44 -0.22
C THR A 38 13.36 -14.47 0.77
N THR A 39 14.19 -13.68 1.44
CA THR A 39 13.73 -12.62 2.35
C THR A 39 13.80 -11.28 1.62
N LEU A 40 12.68 -10.56 1.61
CA LEU A 40 12.50 -9.30 0.89
C LEU A 40 11.94 -8.23 1.83
N PRO A 41 12.24 -6.94 1.56
CA PRO A 41 11.58 -5.86 2.28
C PRO A 41 10.16 -5.68 1.73
N GLY A 42 9.16 -5.70 2.61
CA GLY A 42 7.74 -5.64 2.32
C GLY A 42 7.00 -4.58 3.11
N GLY A 43 5.69 -4.77 3.22
CA GLY A 43 4.71 -3.89 3.85
C GLY A 43 3.96 -3.03 2.83
N ALA A 44 2.62 -3.04 2.90
CA ALA A 44 1.77 -2.32 1.95
C ALA A 44 2.10 -0.82 1.94
N GLY A 45 2.19 -0.18 3.12
CA GLY A 45 2.57 1.22 3.22
C GLY A 45 3.95 1.52 2.63
N ALA A 46 4.94 0.66 2.89
CA ALA A 46 6.28 0.81 2.34
C ALA A 46 6.33 0.62 0.82
N ASN A 47 5.56 -0.33 0.30
CA ASN A 47 5.45 -0.58 -1.14
C ASN A 47 4.83 0.63 -1.85
N VAL A 48 3.69 1.16 -1.33
CA VAL A 48 3.06 2.39 -1.85
C VAL A 48 4.07 3.54 -1.89
N ALA A 49 4.82 3.77 -0.82
CA ALA A 49 5.83 4.83 -0.77
C ALA A 49 6.92 4.65 -1.84
N CYS A 50 7.45 3.44 -1.99
CA CYS A 50 8.49 3.14 -2.98
C CYS A 50 7.97 3.31 -4.42
N TRP A 51 6.75 2.87 -4.72
CA TRP A 51 6.15 3.04 -6.04
C TRP A 51 5.80 4.50 -6.35
N ALA A 52 5.38 5.28 -5.35
CA ALA A 52 5.17 6.71 -5.52
C ALA A 52 6.47 7.46 -5.86
N ALA A 53 7.57 7.13 -5.17
CA ALA A 53 8.88 7.70 -5.47
C ALA A 53 9.36 7.32 -6.88
N ARG A 54 9.23 6.04 -7.26
CA ARG A 54 9.55 5.57 -8.63
C ARG A 54 8.71 6.27 -9.70
N SER A 55 7.46 6.62 -9.37
CA SER A 55 6.52 7.30 -10.29
C SER A 55 6.72 8.81 -10.35
N GLY A 56 7.78 9.36 -9.75
CA GLY A 56 8.21 10.74 -9.91
C GLY A 56 7.81 11.70 -8.79
N THR A 57 7.25 11.22 -7.67
CA THR A 57 7.04 12.07 -6.49
C THR A 57 8.38 12.39 -5.83
N ALA A 58 8.76 13.65 -5.81
CA ALA A 58 10.10 14.10 -5.36
C ALA A 58 10.32 13.97 -3.85
N ASP A 59 9.28 14.15 -3.04
CA ASP A 59 9.33 14.02 -1.57
C ASP A 59 8.29 13.00 -1.10
N VAL A 60 8.74 11.78 -0.86
CA VAL A 60 7.93 10.71 -0.30
C VAL A 60 8.45 10.36 1.09
N ARG A 61 7.59 10.43 2.08
CA ARG A 61 7.88 10.13 3.48
C ARG A 61 7.03 8.96 3.94
N ILE A 62 7.59 8.14 4.84
CA ILE A 62 6.83 7.08 5.50
C ILE A 62 7.03 7.12 7.01
N LEU A 63 5.94 7.14 7.77
CA LEU A 63 5.93 6.86 9.20
C LEU A 63 5.51 5.40 9.40
N ALA A 64 6.38 4.62 10.05
CA ALA A 64 6.13 3.22 10.35
C ALA A 64 6.88 2.80 11.61
N ARG A 65 6.51 1.64 12.21
CA ARG A 65 7.22 1.05 13.35
C ARG A 65 7.77 -0.31 12.96
N VAL A 66 9.02 -0.55 13.33
CA VAL A 66 9.78 -1.77 13.04
C VAL A 66 10.54 -2.21 14.28
N GLY A 67 10.87 -3.48 14.39
CA GLY A 67 11.74 -3.98 15.45
C GLY A 67 13.19 -3.52 15.26
N ALA A 68 13.94 -3.52 16.36
CA ALA A 68 15.35 -3.09 16.38
C ALA A 68 16.22 -3.91 15.43
N GLU A 69 15.93 -5.21 15.29
CA GLU A 69 16.69 -6.16 14.47
C GLU A 69 16.72 -5.84 12.98
N ALA A 70 15.65 -5.23 12.45
CA ALA A 70 15.52 -4.96 11.02
C ALA A 70 15.48 -3.48 10.65
N ALA A 71 15.44 -2.56 11.63
CA ALA A 71 15.31 -1.11 11.41
C ALA A 71 16.37 -0.56 10.44
N GLY A 72 17.63 -0.97 10.59
CA GLY A 72 18.73 -0.54 9.72
C GLY A 72 18.56 -1.03 8.28
N TRP A 73 18.12 -2.28 8.09
CA TRP A 73 17.91 -2.87 6.77
C TRP A 73 16.76 -2.22 6.03
N HIS A 74 15.58 -2.11 6.67
CA HIS A 74 14.42 -1.44 6.08
C HIS A 74 14.69 0.03 5.78
N GLY A 75 15.38 0.74 6.71
CA GLY A 75 15.74 2.14 6.50
C GLY A 75 16.64 2.35 5.28
N ARG A 76 17.66 1.49 5.07
CA ARG A 76 18.49 1.55 3.86
C ARG A 76 17.70 1.25 2.59
N SER A 77 16.87 0.22 2.62
CA SER A 77 16.04 -0.16 1.47
C SER A 77 15.09 0.94 1.05
N LEU A 78 14.42 1.61 1.99
CA LEU A 78 13.51 2.72 1.72
C LEU A 78 14.26 3.93 1.12
N ARG A 79 15.41 4.30 1.69
CA ARG A 79 16.23 5.41 1.15
C ARG A 79 16.74 5.10 -0.25
N ALA A 80 17.16 3.87 -0.51
CA ALA A 80 17.59 3.45 -1.85
C ALA A 80 16.47 3.53 -2.89
N ALA A 81 15.21 3.41 -2.46
CA ALA A 81 14.03 3.60 -3.30
C ALA A 81 13.57 5.07 -3.41
N GLY A 82 14.31 6.04 -2.84
CA GLY A 82 13.95 7.46 -2.88
C GLY A 82 12.94 7.88 -1.80
N VAL A 83 12.67 7.04 -0.82
CA VAL A 83 11.74 7.34 0.28
C VAL A 83 12.49 7.85 1.50
N ARG A 84 11.96 8.87 2.16
CA ARG A 84 12.45 9.39 3.44
C ARG A 84 11.77 8.67 4.61
N PRO A 85 12.44 7.69 5.26
CA PRO A 85 11.83 6.90 6.32
C PRO A 85 11.86 7.63 7.67
N HIS A 86 10.72 7.68 8.34
CA HIS A 86 10.55 8.01 9.76
C HIS A 86 10.18 6.71 10.49
N LEU A 87 11.18 5.85 10.70
CA LEU A 87 10.99 4.57 11.37
C LEU A 87 11.11 4.73 12.87
N VAL A 88 10.05 4.37 13.57
CA VAL A 88 10.07 4.19 15.03
C VAL A 88 10.60 2.80 15.32
N THR A 89 11.62 2.70 16.12
CA THR A 89 12.23 1.42 16.50
C THR A 89 11.57 0.88 17.77
N ASP A 90 10.99 -0.31 17.68
CA ASP A 90 10.50 -1.04 18.85
C ASP A 90 11.65 -1.86 19.46
N PRO A 91 11.96 -1.70 20.76
CA PRO A 91 13.03 -2.44 21.38
C PRO A 91 12.66 -3.90 21.73
N ASP A 92 11.37 -4.19 21.90
CA ASP A 92 10.88 -5.43 22.50
C ASP A 92 10.18 -6.36 21.51
N VAL A 93 9.54 -5.77 20.47
CA VAL A 93 8.74 -6.53 19.50
C VAL A 93 9.41 -6.50 18.14
N PRO A 94 9.62 -7.68 17.52
CA PRO A 94 10.25 -7.76 16.21
C PRO A 94 9.42 -7.10 15.11
N THR A 95 10.08 -6.79 14.01
CA THR A 95 9.43 -6.34 12.78
C THR A 95 8.39 -7.37 12.33
N GLY A 96 7.23 -6.91 11.88
CA GLY A 96 6.22 -7.80 11.32
C GLY A 96 6.79 -8.67 10.19
N THR A 97 6.33 -9.90 10.11
CA THR A 97 6.80 -10.87 9.11
C THR A 97 5.62 -11.50 8.38
N VAL A 98 5.69 -11.54 7.07
CA VAL A 98 4.74 -12.24 6.22
C VAL A 98 5.46 -13.38 5.52
N VAL A 99 5.03 -14.62 5.79
CA VAL A 99 5.50 -15.79 5.06
C VAL A 99 4.53 -16.07 3.93
N SER A 100 5.00 -15.95 2.69
CA SER A 100 4.26 -16.29 1.47
C SER A 100 4.72 -17.66 0.97
N MET A 101 3.87 -18.65 1.12
CA MET A 101 4.07 -19.98 0.54
C MET A 101 3.50 -19.99 -0.87
N VAL A 102 4.33 -20.30 -1.86
CA VAL A 102 3.98 -20.27 -3.30
C VAL A 102 4.13 -21.66 -3.87
N GLY A 103 3.02 -22.27 -4.25
CA GLY A 103 2.98 -23.59 -4.88
C GLY A 103 3.44 -23.60 -6.34
N ALA A 104 3.63 -24.80 -6.91
CA ALA A 104 4.01 -24.97 -8.30
C ALA A 104 2.96 -24.43 -9.29
N ASP A 105 1.70 -24.36 -8.89
CA ASP A 105 0.56 -23.78 -9.61
C ASP A 105 0.47 -22.25 -9.52
N GLY A 106 1.37 -21.64 -8.71
CA GLY A 106 1.37 -20.19 -8.46
C GLY A 106 0.38 -19.74 -7.39
N GLU A 107 -0.40 -20.66 -6.79
CA GLU A 107 -1.29 -20.34 -5.66
C GLU A 107 -0.47 -19.94 -4.43
N ARG A 108 -1.05 -19.04 -3.63
CA ARG A 108 -0.36 -18.45 -2.48
C ARG A 108 -1.17 -18.58 -1.21
N THR A 109 -0.45 -18.93 -0.16
CA THR A 109 -0.96 -18.88 1.22
C THR A 109 -0.06 -17.94 2.03
N PHE A 110 -0.68 -17.04 2.78
CA PHE A 110 0.04 -16.08 3.61
C PHE A 110 -0.13 -16.41 5.09
N LEU A 111 0.99 -16.45 5.82
CA LEU A 111 1.01 -16.42 7.27
C LEU A 111 1.53 -15.04 7.69
N THR A 112 0.73 -14.31 8.45
CA THR A 112 1.03 -12.92 8.81
C THR A 112 1.19 -12.77 10.31
N ASP A 113 2.37 -12.34 10.72
CA ASP A 113 2.64 -11.76 12.04
C ASP A 113 2.88 -10.26 11.87
N SER A 114 1.99 -9.45 12.39
CA SER A 114 2.08 -8.00 12.26
C SER A 114 3.17 -7.36 13.12
N GLY A 115 3.66 -8.04 14.15
CA GLY A 115 4.79 -7.60 14.98
C GLY A 115 4.66 -6.15 15.46
N ALA A 116 5.75 -5.39 15.34
CA ALA A 116 5.86 -4.01 15.79
C ALA A 116 4.86 -3.05 15.13
N VAL A 117 4.29 -3.39 13.96
CA VAL A 117 3.28 -2.55 13.26
C VAL A 117 2.08 -2.26 14.18
N LEU A 118 1.64 -3.23 14.96
CA LEU A 118 0.49 -3.07 15.86
C LEU A 118 0.76 -2.14 17.05
N ARG A 119 2.02 -1.80 17.31
CA ARG A 119 2.43 -0.90 18.38
C ARG A 119 2.68 0.54 17.92
N LEU A 120 2.57 0.80 16.61
CA LEU A 120 2.58 2.17 16.10
C LEU A 120 1.41 2.94 16.72
N SER A 121 1.67 4.11 17.31
CA SER A 121 0.71 4.77 18.20
C SER A 121 0.71 6.29 18.04
N ALA A 122 -0.26 6.95 18.66
CA ALA A 122 -0.36 8.42 18.66
C ALA A 122 0.90 9.11 19.23
N ALA A 123 1.66 8.45 20.10
CA ALA A 123 2.92 8.98 20.64
C ALA A 123 4.04 9.08 19.59
N ASP A 124 3.90 8.33 18.50
CA ASP A 124 4.86 8.31 17.38
C ASP A 124 4.58 9.43 16.35
N TRP A 125 3.42 10.09 16.48
CA TRP A 125 3.02 11.18 15.59
C TRP A 125 3.76 12.47 15.87
N ARG A 126 4.12 13.16 14.79
CA ARG A 126 4.68 14.51 14.83
C ARG A 126 4.05 15.35 13.73
N ASP A 127 3.59 16.52 14.08
CA ASP A 127 2.87 17.43 13.17
C ASP A 127 3.73 17.94 12.01
N ASP A 128 5.06 17.98 12.19
CA ASP A 128 6.01 18.38 11.16
C ASP A 128 6.11 17.36 9.99
N LEU A 129 5.64 16.13 10.19
CA LEU A 129 5.52 15.13 9.12
C LEU A 129 4.62 15.61 7.97
N LEU A 130 3.61 16.44 8.26
CA LEU A 130 2.72 17.04 7.26
C LEU A 130 3.25 18.33 6.63
N SER A 131 4.43 18.82 7.00
CA SER A 131 4.98 20.06 6.43
C SER A 131 5.18 19.91 4.91
N GLY A 132 4.50 20.76 4.13
CA GLY A 132 4.53 20.72 2.67
C GLY A 132 3.90 19.48 2.04
N ALA A 133 3.13 18.69 2.82
CA ALA A 133 2.43 17.52 2.27
C ALA A 133 1.27 17.97 1.37
N GLY A 134 1.20 17.41 0.17
CA GLY A 134 0.07 17.55 -0.74
C GLY A 134 -0.92 16.40 -0.62
N GLN A 135 -0.52 15.31 0.05
CA GLN A 135 -1.34 14.10 0.24
C GLN A 135 -0.90 13.33 1.47
N LEU A 136 -1.86 12.86 2.29
CA LEU A 136 -1.67 11.82 3.29
C LEU A 136 -2.26 10.52 2.77
N HIS A 137 -1.49 9.43 2.84
CA HIS A 137 -1.97 8.07 2.59
C HIS A 137 -1.86 7.21 3.85
N ILE A 138 -2.90 6.46 4.16
CA ILE A 138 -2.92 5.55 5.31
C ILE A 138 -3.16 4.12 4.82
N SER A 139 -2.28 3.21 5.20
CA SER A 139 -2.48 1.78 5.01
C SER A 139 -3.60 1.27 5.93
N GLY A 140 -4.55 0.54 5.36
CA GLY A 140 -5.69 -0.03 6.08
C GLY A 140 -5.31 -0.96 7.21
N TYR A 141 -4.12 -1.55 7.16
CA TYR A 141 -3.61 -2.40 8.25
C TYR A 141 -3.55 -1.69 9.60
N LEU A 142 -3.41 -0.36 9.61
CA LEU A 142 -3.39 0.42 10.85
C LEU A 142 -4.74 0.47 11.58
N PHE A 143 -5.84 0.18 10.90
CA PHE A 143 -7.18 0.25 11.54
C PHE A 143 -7.52 -0.99 12.36
N PHE A 144 -6.76 -2.07 12.29
CA PHE A 144 -7.10 -3.34 12.91
C PHE A 144 -6.59 -3.50 14.36
N ALA A 145 -5.74 -2.58 14.87
CA ALA A 145 -5.35 -2.52 16.26
C ALA A 145 -5.70 -1.16 16.87
N ASP A 146 -5.98 -1.12 18.19
CA ASP A 146 -6.46 0.10 18.84
C ASP A 146 -5.43 1.22 18.82
N ALA A 147 -4.16 0.92 19.08
CA ALA A 147 -3.09 1.91 19.13
C ALA A 147 -2.85 2.54 17.75
N SER A 148 -2.68 1.72 16.70
CA SER A 148 -2.43 2.20 15.34
C SER A 148 -3.67 2.87 14.73
N ARG A 149 -4.88 2.43 15.08
CA ARG A 149 -6.13 3.10 14.69
C ARG A 149 -6.24 4.49 15.32
N ALA A 150 -5.86 4.66 16.58
CA ALA A 150 -5.83 5.98 17.24
C ALA A 150 -4.85 6.92 16.53
N LEU A 151 -3.67 6.44 16.15
CA LEU A 151 -2.72 7.19 15.33
C LEU A 151 -3.31 7.56 13.96
N ALA A 152 -3.91 6.61 13.26
CA ALA A 152 -4.51 6.85 11.94
C ALA A 152 -5.56 7.98 12.02
N ARG A 153 -6.43 7.95 13.03
CA ARG A 153 -7.40 9.01 13.28
C ARG A 153 -6.74 10.36 13.56
N LEU A 154 -5.74 10.40 14.44
CA LEU A 154 -4.98 11.61 14.73
C LEU A 154 -4.34 12.19 13.46
N ALA A 155 -3.72 11.36 12.64
CA ALA A 155 -3.11 11.77 11.38
C ALA A 155 -4.15 12.32 10.38
N MET A 156 -5.31 11.66 10.25
CA MET A 156 -6.42 12.14 9.42
C MET A 156 -6.95 13.49 9.88
N ASP A 157 -7.13 13.68 11.19
CA ASP A 157 -7.61 14.95 11.75
C ASP A 157 -6.59 16.08 11.57
N ALA A 158 -5.30 15.78 11.76
CA ALA A 158 -4.21 16.72 11.53
C ALA A 158 -4.08 17.13 10.05
N ALA A 159 -4.28 16.18 9.12
CA ALA A 159 -4.30 16.45 7.68
C ALA A 159 -5.51 17.32 7.28
N ARG A 160 -6.69 16.99 7.79
CA ARG A 160 -7.92 17.76 7.55
C ARG A 160 -7.79 19.21 8.04
N ALA A 161 -7.22 19.42 9.22
CA ALA A 161 -6.96 20.75 9.78
C ALA A 161 -6.03 21.60 8.88
N ARG A 162 -5.23 20.96 8.04
CA ARG A 162 -4.30 21.59 7.08
C ARG A 162 -4.80 21.55 5.64
N SER A 163 -6.03 21.09 5.41
CA SER A 163 -6.59 20.87 4.05
C SER A 163 -5.73 19.95 3.18
N VAL A 164 -5.00 19.01 3.80
CA VAL A 164 -4.27 17.95 3.10
C VAL A 164 -5.22 16.80 2.84
N PRO A 165 -5.45 16.40 1.57
CA PRO A 165 -6.33 15.29 1.25
C PRO A 165 -5.83 13.96 1.85
N VAL A 166 -6.78 13.12 2.27
CA VAL A 166 -6.50 11.80 2.86
C VAL A 166 -6.95 10.69 1.92
N SER A 167 -6.08 9.72 1.70
CA SER A 167 -6.41 8.47 1.00
C SER A 167 -6.20 7.26 1.91
N VAL A 168 -7.05 6.25 1.74
CA VAL A 168 -6.96 4.97 2.45
C VAL A 168 -7.06 3.83 1.45
N ASP A 169 -6.15 2.87 1.54
CA ASP A 169 -6.28 1.54 0.95
C ASP A 169 -6.80 0.60 2.05
N PRO A 170 -7.93 -0.13 1.88
CA PRO A 170 -8.49 -1.00 2.92
C PRO A 170 -7.60 -2.17 3.32
N ALA A 171 -6.65 -2.56 2.50
CA ALA A 171 -5.59 -3.55 2.69
C ALA A 171 -6.00 -5.03 2.59
N SER A 172 -7.07 -5.47 3.26
CA SER A 172 -7.40 -6.90 3.27
C SER A 172 -8.85 -7.19 3.65
N ALA A 173 -9.59 -7.80 2.74
CA ALA A 173 -10.95 -8.25 2.98
C ALA A 173 -11.05 -9.20 4.19
N GLY A 174 -10.06 -10.09 4.38
CA GLY A 174 -10.04 -11.02 5.52
C GLY A 174 -9.88 -10.32 6.88
N PHE A 175 -9.07 -9.27 6.95
CA PHE A 175 -8.93 -8.47 8.18
C PHE A 175 -10.18 -7.62 8.43
N ILE A 176 -10.77 -7.02 7.39
CA ILE A 176 -12.03 -6.25 7.49
C ILE A 176 -13.16 -7.14 7.99
N ALA A 177 -13.32 -8.35 7.44
CA ALA A 177 -14.36 -9.28 7.85
C ALA A 177 -14.25 -9.65 9.34
N ARG A 178 -13.03 -9.87 9.86
CA ARG A 178 -12.80 -10.15 11.29
C ARG A 178 -13.02 -8.93 12.18
N PHE A 179 -12.63 -7.74 11.71
CA PHE A 179 -12.79 -6.50 12.47
C PHE A 179 -14.25 -6.02 12.52
N GLY A 180 -14.99 -6.29 11.46
CA GLY A 180 -16.36 -5.86 11.24
C GLY A 180 -16.46 -4.69 10.26
N VAL A 181 -17.28 -4.87 9.23
CA VAL A 181 -17.44 -3.89 8.13
C VAL A 181 -17.85 -2.51 8.65
N ASP A 182 -18.87 -2.43 9.50
CA ASP A 182 -19.37 -1.15 10.03
C ASP A 182 -18.31 -0.43 10.89
N ARG A 183 -17.55 -1.20 11.67
CA ARG A 183 -16.44 -0.65 12.47
C ARG A 183 -15.34 -0.10 11.58
N PHE A 184 -15.03 -0.79 10.47
CA PHE A 184 -14.04 -0.32 9.51
C PHE A 184 -14.52 0.94 8.80
N LEU A 185 -15.74 0.96 8.26
CA LEU A 185 -16.34 2.14 7.60
C LEU A 185 -16.36 3.36 8.54
N THR A 186 -16.71 3.14 9.82
CA THR A 186 -16.65 4.20 10.84
C THR A 186 -15.21 4.69 11.06
N ALA A 187 -14.24 3.77 11.07
CA ALA A 187 -12.84 4.12 11.31
C ALA A 187 -12.23 4.93 10.16
N VAL A 188 -12.62 4.68 8.92
CA VAL A 188 -12.13 5.39 7.73
C VAL A 188 -13.02 6.56 7.29
N ALA A 189 -14.05 6.89 8.06
CA ALA A 189 -14.94 8.01 7.75
C ALA A 189 -14.18 9.33 7.61
N GLY A 190 -14.52 10.12 6.59
CA GLY A 190 -13.84 11.38 6.27
C GLY A 190 -12.58 11.22 5.41
N THR A 191 -12.35 10.03 4.83
CA THR A 191 -11.36 9.81 3.78
C THR A 191 -11.82 10.48 2.47
N ASP A 192 -10.91 11.18 1.79
CA ASP A 192 -11.22 11.82 0.50
C ASP A 192 -11.15 10.85 -0.67
N VAL A 193 -10.25 9.87 -0.60
CA VAL A 193 -10.05 8.85 -1.64
C VAL A 193 -9.95 7.47 -1.01
N LEU A 194 -10.92 6.60 -1.29
CA LEU A 194 -10.86 5.19 -0.91
C LEU A 194 -10.37 4.37 -2.11
N LEU A 195 -9.35 3.50 -1.87
CA LEU A 195 -8.71 2.71 -2.92
C LEU A 195 -8.90 1.19 -2.68
N PRO A 196 -10.11 0.65 -2.74
CA PRO A 196 -10.35 -0.76 -2.50
C PRO A 196 -9.97 -1.61 -3.71
N ASN A 197 -9.72 -2.90 -3.49
CA ASN A 197 -9.83 -3.87 -4.55
C ASN A 197 -11.30 -4.33 -4.73
N ARG A 198 -11.55 -5.17 -5.74
CA ARG A 198 -12.91 -5.68 -6.01
C ARG A 198 -13.51 -6.37 -4.79
N ASP A 199 -12.78 -7.27 -4.17
CA ASP A 199 -13.30 -8.12 -3.10
C ASP A 199 -13.57 -7.30 -1.83
N GLU A 200 -12.76 -6.29 -1.57
CA GLU A 200 -12.98 -5.31 -0.50
C GLU A 200 -14.21 -4.44 -0.78
N ALA A 201 -14.36 -3.95 -2.01
CA ALA A 201 -15.53 -3.14 -2.36
C ALA A 201 -16.83 -3.93 -2.23
N GLU A 202 -16.84 -5.18 -2.67
CA GLU A 202 -18.00 -6.07 -2.54
C GLU A 202 -18.28 -6.39 -1.05
N LEU A 203 -17.25 -6.69 -0.26
CA LEU A 203 -17.39 -6.92 1.19
C LEU A 203 -17.93 -5.70 1.93
N LEU A 204 -17.35 -4.52 1.68
CA LEU A 204 -17.73 -3.28 2.36
C LEU A 204 -19.17 -2.84 2.05
N THR A 205 -19.73 -3.27 0.93
CA THR A 205 -21.08 -2.90 0.51
C THR A 205 -22.11 -4.00 0.71
N GLY A 206 -21.67 -5.24 0.86
CA GLY A 206 -22.54 -6.42 0.84
C GLY A 206 -23.13 -6.70 -0.55
N LEU A 207 -22.64 -6.06 -1.62
CA LEU A 207 -23.11 -6.26 -2.97
C LEU A 207 -22.18 -7.18 -3.75
N THR A 208 -22.76 -8.06 -4.55
CA THR A 208 -22.05 -8.82 -5.57
C THR A 208 -22.07 -8.02 -6.88
N GLY A 209 -20.90 -7.78 -7.45
CA GLY A 209 -20.78 -6.99 -8.69
C GLY A 209 -20.06 -5.66 -8.45
N SER A 210 -18.83 -5.62 -8.92
CA SER A 210 -17.89 -4.53 -8.65
C SER A 210 -18.41 -3.15 -9.08
N THR A 211 -19.23 -3.05 -10.13
CA THR A 211 -19.77 -1.75 -10.58
C THR A 211 -20.70 -1.15 -9.54
N ASP A 212 -21.66 -1.92 -9.04
CA ASP A 212 -22.65 -1.46 -8.07
C ASP A 212 -22.01 -1.22 -6.69
N ALA A 213 -21.06 -2.07 -6.31
CA ALA A 213 -20.30 -1.93 -5.07
C ALA A 213 -19.48 -0.61 -5.07
N VAL A 214 -18.72 -0.35 -6.13
CA VAL A 214 -17.91 0.87 -6.25
C VAL A 214 -18.79 2.12 -6.35
N ALA A 215 -19.89 2.07 -7.08
CA ALA A 215 -20.87 3.16 -7.15
C ALA A 215 -21.50 3.44 -5.77
N LYS A 216 -21.86 2.39 -5.01
CA LYS A 216 -22.43 2.55 -3.65
C LYS A 216 -21.41 3.20 -2.71
N LEU A 217 -20.17 2.73 -2.66
CA LEU A 217 -19.12 3.34 -1.82
C LEU A 217 -18.91 4.82 -2.13
N SER A 218 -19.03 5.22 -3.40
CA SER A 218 -18.83 6.61 -3.81
C SER A 218 -19.97 7.56 -3.41
N ARG A 219 -20.98 7.10 -2.70
CA ARG A 219 -21.97 7.95 -2.02
C ARG A 219 -21.46 8.43 -0.66
N ASP A 220 -20.62 7.61 -0.01
CA ASP A 220 -20.11 7.88 1.33
C ASP A 220 -18.67 8.47 1.29
N PHE A 221 -17.93 8.19 0.22
CA PHE A 221 -16.58 8.69 -0.02
C PHE A 221 -16.54 9.60 -1.26
N PRO A 222 -15.92 10.79 -1.18
CA PRO A 222 -15.87 11.76 -2.28
C PRO A 222 -15.31 11.18 -3.58
N LEU A 223 -14.35 10.24 -3.46
CA LEU A 223 -13.77 9.53 -4.60
C LEU A 223 -13.47 8.08 -4.21
N VAL A 224 -13.88 7.14 -5.06
CA VAL A 224 -13.53 5.73 -4.95
C VAL A 224 -12.78 5.30 -6.22
N VAL A 225 -11.62 4.68 -6.04
CA VAL A 225 -10.82 4.16 -7.15
C VAL A 225 -10.53 2.69 -6.88
N ALA A 226 -11.30 1.82 -7.50
CA ALA A 226 -11.25 0.39 -7.24
C ALA A 226 -10.39 -0.35 -8.27
N THR A 227 -9.49 -1.21 -7.78
CA THR A 227 -8.72 -2.11 -8.63
C THR A 227 -9.49 -3.41 -8.90
N LEU A 228 -9.41 -3.91 -10.14
CA LEU A 228 -10.14 -5.09 -10.62
C LEU A 228 -9.19 -6.21 -11.10
N GLY A 229 -7.95 -6.22 -10.59
CA GLY A 229 -6.90 -7.13 -11.04
C GLY A 229 -6.61 -6.94 -12.54
N PRO A 230 -6.52 -8.01 -13.34
CA PRO A 230 -6.20 -7.92 -14.76
C PRO A 230 -7.24 -7.13 -15.58
N ARG A 231 -8.42 -6.86 -15.02
CA ARG A 231 -9.45 -6.04 -15.70
C ARG A 231 -9.23 -4.53 -15.54
N GLY A 232 -8.18 -4.11 -14.81
CA GLY A 232 -7.82 -2.70 -14.64
C GLY A 232 -8.47 -2.05 -13.42
N ALA A 233 -9.08 -0.87 -13.59
CA ALA A 233 -9.62 -0.09 -12.48
C ALA A 233 -10.93 0.65 -12.85
N MET A 234 -11.68 1.01 -11.82
CA MET A 234 -12.86 1.88 -11.91
C MET A 234 -12.71 3.09 -11.00
N VAL A 235 -13.19 4.24 -11.49
CA VAL A 235 -13.27 5.49 -10.73
C VAL A 235 -14.74 5.87 -10.57
N ALA A 236 -15.18 6.15 -9.33
CA ALA A 236 -16.56 6.53 -9.04
C ALA A 236 -16.63 7.74 -8.10
N ARG A 237 -17.68 8.54 -8.31
CA ARG A 237 -18.05 9.71 -7.49
C ARG A 237 -19.57 9.82 -7.40
N SER A 238 -20.07 10.26 -6.25
CA SER A 238 -21.50 10.59 -6.06
C SER A 238 -22.45 9.48 -6.53
N GLY A 239 -22.14 8.23 -6.26
CA GLY A 239 -22.94 7.08 -6.63
C GLY A 239 -22.83 6.63 -8.09
N THR A 240 -21.88 7.17 -8.87
CA THR A 240 -21.75 6.88 -10.30
C THR A 240 -20.31 6.54 -10.68
N VAL A 241 -20.15 5.52 -11.51
CA VAL A 241 -18.85 5.22 -12.15
C VAL A 241 -18.59 6.24 -13.25
N VAL A 242 -17.57 7.07 -13.06
CA VAL A 242 -17.20 8.18 -13.97
C VAL A 242 -16.06 7.81 -14.92
N GLY A 243 -15.39 6.68 -14.69
CA GLY A 243 -14.33 6.20 -15.57
C GLY A 243 -14.00 4.73 -15.35
N ARG A 244 -13.57 4.08 -16.44
CA ARG A 244 -13.02 2.72 -16.46
C ARG A 244 -11.69 2.76 -17.17
N VAL A 245 -10.71 2.11 -16.58
CA VAL A 245 -9.35 1.97 -17.15
C VAL A 245 -9.11 0.49 -17.36
N PRO A 246 -8.82 0.06 -18.59
CA PRO A 246 -8.48 -1.33 -18.84
C PRO A 246 -7.14 -1.69 -18.20
N GLY A 247 -6.99 -2.95 -17.80
CA GLY A 247 -5.69 -3.48 -17.38
C GLY A 247 -4.75 -3.65 -18.56
N GLU A 248 -3.46 -3.71 -18.27
CA GLU A 248 -2.43 -4.02 -19.26
C GLU A 248 -2.18 -5.53 -19.27
N ALA A 249 -2.10 -6.10 -20.47
CA ALA A 249 -1.83 -7.54 -20.64
C ALA A 249 -0.35 -7.82 -20.39
N VAL A 250 -0.04 -8.54 -19.32
CA VAL A 250 1.30 -8.96 -18.95
C VAL A 250 1.31 -10.40 -18.43
N THR A 251 2.45 -11.07 -18.53
CA THR A 251 2.63 -12.37 -17.88
C THR A 251 3.02 -12.17 -16.43
N ALA A 252 2.13 -12.54 -15.51
CA ALA A 252 2.38 -12.40 -14.10
C ALA A 252 3.39 -13.45 -13.59
N VAL A 253 4.39 -12.99 -12.85
CA VAL A 253 5.38 -13.79 -12.11
C VAL A 253 4.99 -13.83 -10.63
N ASP A 254 4.60 -12.67 -10.09
CA ASP A 254 4.25 -12.49 -8.68
C ASP A 254 3.22 -11.35 -8.55
N THR A 255 2.01 -11.61 -8.05
CA THR A 255 0.99 -10.56 -7.90
C THR A 255 1.07 -9.80 -6.58
N THR A 256 2.08 -10.09 -5.75
CA THR A 256 2.32 -9.38 -4.48
C THR A 256 2.62 -7.89 -4.76
N GLY A 257 1.94 -7.02 -4.03
CA GLY A 257 2.18 -5.58 -4.13
C GLY A 257 1.63 -4.90 -5.39
N ALA A 258 0.88 -5.60 -6.26
CA ALA A 258 0.28 -4.97 -7.44
C ALA A 258 -0.70 -3.84 -7.09
N GLY A 259 -1.49 -4.01 -6.02
CA GLY A 259 -2.36 -2.98 -5.45
C GLY A 259 -1.56 -1.80 -4.91
N ASP A 260 -0.47 -2.09 -4.19
CA ASP A 260 0.41 -1.06 -3.63
C ASP A 260 1.08 -0.24 -4.75
N ALA A 261 1.51 -0.92 -5.82
CA ALA A 261 2.09 -0.28 -7.00
C ALA A 261 1.06 0.63 -7.70
N PHE A 262 -0.16 0.12 -7.87
CA PHE A 262 -1.27 0.92 -8.38
C PHE A 262 -1.48 2.17 -7.51
N THR A 263 -1.62 1.99 -6.20
CA THR A 263 -1.88 3.07 -5.24
C THR A 263 -0.75 4.11 -5.25
N GLY A 264 0.52 3.67 -5.19
CA GLY A 264 1.68 4.57 -5.22
C GLY A 264 1.74 5.42 -6.49
N ALA A 265 1.61 4.81 -7.67
CA ALA A 265 1.63 5.51 -8.95
C ALA A 265 0.39 6.39 -9.15
N TYR A 266 -0.77 5.95 -8.71
CA TYR A 266 -2.00 6.75 -8.70
C TYR A 266 -1.80 8.05 -7.90
N LEU A 267 -1.32 7.94 -6.67
CA LEU A 267 -1.10 9.10 -5.80
C LEU A 267 -0.04 10.05 -6.36
N ALA A 268 1.04 9.53 -6.92
CA ALA A 268 2.06 10.33 -7.61
C ALA A 268 1.46 11.13 -8.77
N ALA A 269 0.65 10.49 -9.62
CA ALA A 269 -0.02 11.16 -10.73
C ALA A 269 -1.03 12.21 -10.25
N ARG A 270 -1.75 11.95 -9.13
CA ARG A 270 -2.63 12.94 -8.51
C ARG A 270 -1.88 14.17 -8.01
N LEU A 271 -0.73 13.96 -7.36
CA LEU A 271 0.15 15.05 -6.91
C LEU A 271 0.73 15.83 -8.09
N ALA A 272 0.96 15.20 -9.23
CA ALA A 272 1.37 15.86 -10.47
C ALA A 272 0.21 16.63 -11.16
N GLY A 273 -1.01 16.61 -10.60
CA GLY A 273 -2.17 17.36 -11.11
C GLY A 273 -3.05 16.62 -12.12
N HIS A 274 -2.79 15.33 -12.39
CA HIS A 274 -3.64 14.55 -13.29
C HIS A 274 -5.03 14.33 -12.70
N ASP A 275 -6.06 14.26 -13.54
CA ASP A 275 -7.41 13.87 -13.15
C ASP A 275 -7.44 12.40 -12.65
N PRO A 276 -8.49 12.00 -11.89
CA PRO A 276 -8.52 10.67 -11.28
C PRO A 276 -8.47 9.50 -12.28
N VAL A 277 -9.04 9.65 -13.47
CA VAL A 277 -9.06 8.58 -14.48
C VAL A 277 -7.70 8.44 -15.14
N THR A 278 -7.05 9.56 -15.44
CA THR A 278 -5.66 9.57 -15.94
C THR A 278 -4.69 9.03 -14.88
N ALA A 279 -4.84 9.42 -13.61
CA ALA A 279 -4.05 8.86 -12.52
C ALA A 279 -4.25 7.35 -12.36
N ALA A 280 -5.48 6.84 -12.52
CA ALA A 280 -5.74 5.41 -12.50
C ALA A 280 -5.06 4.64 -13.65
N ARG A 281 -4.84 5.27 -14.83
CA ARG A 281 -4.02 4.66 -15.90
C ARG A 281 -2.56 4.50 -15.48
N HIS A 282 -1.98 5.51 -14.81
CA HIS A 282 -0.63 5.37 -14.23
C HIS A 282 -0.58 4.24 -13.20
N GLY A 283 -1.59 4.13 -12.35
CA GLY A 283 -1.74 3.03 -11.39
C GLY A 283 -1.81 1.65 -12.09
N CYS A 284 -2.63 1.49 -13.13
CA CYS A 284 -2.74 0.23 -13.88
C CYS A 284 -1.39 -0.20 -14.50
N ARG A 285 -0.64 0.74 -15.06
CA ARG A 285 0.70 0.47 -15.61
C ARG A 285 1.69 0.00 -14.55
N ALA A 286 1.71 0.70 -13.39
CA ALA A 286 2.59 0.31 -12.29
C ALA A 286 2.21 -1.05 -11.71
N GLY A 287 0.91 -1.34 -11.55
CA GLY A 287 0.42 -2.65 -11.12
C GLY A 287 0.81 -3.77 -12.10
N ALA A 288 0.71 -3.50 -13.41
CA ALA A 288 1.16 -4.43 -14.45
C ALA A 288 2.69 -4.63 -14.43
N GLU A 289 3.47 -3.59 -14.22
CA GLU A 289 4.93 -3.70 -14.03
C GLU A 289 5.25 -4.54 -12.78
N ALA A 290 4.58 -4.27 -11.66
CA ALA A 290 4.83 -4.96 -10.40
C ALA A 290 4.66 -6.47 -10.50
N VAL A 291 3.65 -6.95 -11.21
CA VAL A 291 3.42 -8.40 -11.33
C VAL A 291 4.45 -9.14 -12.18
N THR A 292 5.35 -8.46 -12.89
CA THR A 292 6.42 -9.08 -13.68
C THR A 292 7.68 -9.42 -12.87
N VAL A 293 7.75 -8.99 -11.61
CA VAL A 293 8.89 -9.21 -10.72
C VAL A 293 8.45 -9.86 -9.41
N ILE A 294 9.41 -10.39 -8.63
CA ILE A 294 9.12 -10.99 -7.32
C ILE A 294 9.16 -9.93 -6.24
N GLY A 295 8.15 -9.91 -5.37
CA GLY A 295 8.03 -9.00 -4.23
C GLY A 295 7.25 -7.73 -4.54
N GLY A 296 6.81 -7.00 -3.50
CA GLY A 296 5.92 -5.86 -3.64
C GLY A 296 6.59 -4.53 -4.01
N ARG A 297 7.92 -4.43 -3.89
CA ARG A 297 8.65 -3.18 -4.18
C ARG A 297 9.07 -3.07 -5.64
N PRO A 298 9.21 -1.84 -6.18
CA PRO A 298 9.72 -1.67 -7.53
C PRO A 298 11.13 -2.25 -7.66
N PRO A 299 11.48 -2.81 -8.84
CA PRO A 299 12.83 -3.29 -9.11
C PRO A 299 13.82 -2.15 -8.94
N GLN A 300 14.94 -2.44 -8.28
CA GLN A 300 16.01 -1.44 -8.13
C GLN A 300 16.56 -1.10 -9.51
N GLN A 301 16.63 0.19 -9.83
CA GLN A 301 17.36 0.62 -11.03
C GLN A 301 18.82 0.22 -10.84
N PRO A 302 19.48 -0.33 -11.87
CA PRO A 302 20.91 -0.55 -11.81
C PRO A 302 21.57 0.79 -11.45
N GLN A 303 22.32 0.83 -10.35
CA GLN A 303 23.11 2.00 -10.01
C GLN A 303 23.99 2.31 -11.23
N LYS A 304 23.85 3.53 -11.79
CA LYS A 304 24.84 4.01 -12.77
C LYS A 304 26.20 3.90 -12.05
N SER A 305 27.05 3.02 -12.56
CA SER A 305 28.43 2.98 -12.10
C SER A 305 28.98 4.41 -12.20
N PRO A 306 29.69 4.91 -11.19
CA PRO A 306 30.36 6.18 -11.33
C PRO A 306 31.26 6.09 -12.56
N ASP A 307 31.14 7.05 -13.49
CA ASP A 307 32.02 7.16 -14.63
C ASP A 307 33.48 7.17 -14.10
N ILE A 308 34.17 6.05 -14.25
CA ILE A 308 35.59 5.98 -14.03
C ILE A 308 36.19 6.64 -15.29
N THR A 309 36.39 7.93 -15.20
CA THR A 309 37.22 8.64 -16.21
C THR A 309 38.64 8.07 -16.10
N PRO A 310 39.19 7.45 -17.15
CA PRO A 310 40.59 7.04 -17.11
C PRO A 310 41.50 8.28 -17.01
N ALA A 311 42.47 8.20 -16.09
CA ALA A 311 43.50 9.22 -15.91
C ALA A 311 44.47 9.28 -17.11
#